data_4d13e43ea8164eb0d1e18e12c2689cd9
#
_entry.id   4d13e43ea8164eb0d1e18e12c2689cd9
#
_cell.length_a   1.000
_cell.length_b   1.000
_cell.length_c   1.000
_cell.angle_alpha   90.00
_cell.angle_beta   90.00
_cell.angle_gamma   90.00
#
_symmetry.space_group_name_H-M   'P 1'
#
loop_
_entity.id
_entity.type
_entity.pdbx_description
1 polymer ?
#
loop_
_entity_poly.entity_id
_entity_poly.type
_entity_poly.pdbx_seq_one_letter_code
_entity_poly.pdbx_strand_id
1 'polypeptide(L)'
;MSTTSNEAKKEKGQFFTPVEIARFMSEQLSTEKEDISVLDPGCGTCVLSCALIERLVQLCTVRSIRLVVYETDSGVIAYTKQALIYLAETLKNQGINFDYVICEDDFILQNYQALSSSPSLLQKDADKFDFIISNPPYFKLPKDDSRVKVTQQIVDGQPNIYSLFMAISAGLLNKSGELIFIVPRSFASGRYFRLFREYFLGAIDISFIHLFNTRKDTFAKDDVLQETVIVKGFRRDEMINDRRICISYSEGITDLNAARQ
;
A
#
# COMPACT_ATOMS: atom_id res chain seq x y z
N MET A 1 -11.64 29.08 -9.44
CA MET A 1 -10.28 28.47 -9.29
C MET A 1 -10.30 27.03 -8.72
N SER A 2 -11.45 26.43 -8.39
CA SER A 2 -11.53 25.08 -7.78
C SER A 2 -11.76 23.91 -8.75
N THR A 3 -12.17 24.14 -9.98
CA THR A 3 -12.47 23.10 -10.99
C THR A 3 -11.23 22.51 -11.66
N THR A 4 -10.24 23.32 -11.97
CA THR A 4 -8.96 22.89 -12.62
C THR A 4 -8.11 21.98 -11.74
N SER A 5 -8.19 22.14 -10.42
CA SER A 5 -7.44 21.31 -9.46
C SER A 5 -8.01 19.87 -9.33
N ASN A 6 -9.32 19.71 -9.47
CA ASN A 6 -9.99 18.41 -9.38
C ASN A 6 -9.85 17.60 -10.69
N GLU A 7 -9.82 18.24 -11.84
CA GLU A 7 -9.59 17.57 -13.13
C GLU A 7 -8.16 17.03 -13.24
N ALA A 8 -7.14 17.80 -12.82
CA ALA A 8 -5.75 17.36 -12.79
C ALA A 8 -5.50 16.19 -11.81
N LYS A 9 -6.23 16.13 -10.70
CA LYS A 9 -6.19 15.00 -9.74
C LYS A 9 -6.85 13.74 -10.30
N LYS A 10 -7.98 13.88 -11.02
CA LYS A 10 -8.64 12.77 -11.72
C LYS A 10 -7.75 12.16 -12.80
N GLU A 11 -7.02 12.98 -13.56
CA GLU A 11 -6.06 12.50 -14.57
C GLU A 11 -4.88 11.71 -13.97
N LYS A 12 -4.44 12.08 -12.77
CA LYS A 12 -3.36 11.40 -12.04
C LYS A 12 -3.83 10.17 -11.24
N GLY A 13 -5.15 9.88 -11.18
CA GLY A 13 -5.71 8.78 -10.39
C GLY A 13 -5.38 8.85 -8.90
N GLN A 14 -5.10 10.06 -8.37
CA GLN A 14 -4.76 10.30 -6.97
C GLN A 14 -6.02 10.47 -6.13
N PHE A 15 -6.20 9.60 -5.15
CA PHE A 15 -7.32 9.63 -4.20
C PHE A 15 -6.78 9.65 -2.78
N PHE A 16 -7.06 10.71 -2.03
CA PHE A 16 -6.70 10.79 -0.63
C PHE A 16 -7.54 9.82 0.20
N THR A 17 -6.88 9.02 1.01
CA THR A 17 -7.54 8.05 1.87
C THR A 17 -8.25 8.75 3.02
N PRO A 18 -9.57 8.52 3.24
CA PRO A 18 -10.25 8.96 4.45
C PRO A 18 -9.60 8.37 5.71
N VAL A 19 -9.62 9.14 6.80
CA VAL A 19 -8.99 8.74 8.08
C VAL A 19 -9.62 7.45 8.63
N GLU A 20 -10.92 7.28 8.42
CA GLU A 20 -11.68 6.10 8.84
C GLU A 20 -11.16 4.83 8.14
N ILE A 21 -10.89 4.90 6.84
CA ILE A 21 -10.29 3.79 6.08
C ILE A 21 -8.86 3.53 6.55
N ALA A 22 -8.07 4.58 6.78
CA ALA A 22 -6.70 4.43 7.24
C ALA A 22 -6.62 3.73 8.61
N ARG A 23 -7.49 4.09 9.54
CA ARG A 23 -7.62 3.44 10.85
C ARG A 23 -8.05 1.99 10.70
N PHE A 24 -9.11 1.72 9.93
CA PHE A 24 -9.58 0.36 9.69
C PHE A 24 -8.50 -0.54 9.10
N MET A 25 -7.73 -0.05 8.11
CA MET A 25 -6.61 -0.78 7.54
C MET A 25 -5.51 -1.04 8.57
N SER A 26 -5.18 -0.06 9.39
CA SER A 26 -4.15 -0.17 10.42
C SER A 26 -4.53 -1.14 11.53
N GLU A 27 -5.79 -1.25 11.90
CA GLU A 27 -6.32 -2.19 12.89
C GLU A 27 -6.18 -3.66 12.46
N GLN A 28 -6.04 -3.92 11.15
CA GLN A 28 -5.80 -5.27 10.64
C GLN A 28 -4.34 -5.73 10.84
N LEU A 29 -3.43 -4.83 11.23
CA LEU A 29 -2.00 -5.09 11.37
C LEU A 29 -1.62 -5.13 12.86
N SER A 30 -0.68 -6.03 13.20
CA SER A 30 -0.18 -6.17 14.56
C SER A 30 1.27 -6.67 14.56
N THR A 31 1.99 -6.40 15.65
CA THR A 31 3.37 -6.86 15.81
C THR A 31 3.70 -7.07 17.29
N GLU A 32 4.63 -7.98 17.53
CA GLU A 32 5.32 -8.15 18.82
C GLU A 32 6.79 -7.67 18.72
N LYS A 33 7.20 -7.13 17.56
CA LYS A 33 8.57 -6.65 17.35
C LYS A 33 8.77 -5.30 18.03
N GLU A 34 9.97 -5.09 18.55
CA GLU A 34 10.40 -3.80 19.11
C GLU A 34 10.91 -2.85 18.01
N ASP A 35 11.60 -3.39 16.99
CA ASP A 35 12.14 -2.66 15.85
C ASP A 35 11.37 -3.05 14.59
N ILE A 36 10.79 -2.06 13.92
CA ILE A 36 9.97 -2.27 12.73
C ILE A 36 10.39 -1.38 11.56
N SER A 37 10.20 -1.91 10.37
CA SER A 37 10.38 -1.20 9.11
C SER A 37 9.05 -1.13 8.34
N VAL A 38 8.68 0.08 7.90
CA VAL A 38 7.42 0.38 7.23
C VAL A 38 7.68 1.01 5.87
N LEU A 39 6.94 0.59 4.85
CA LEU A 39 6.94 1.19 3.52
C LEU A 39 5.53 1.67 3.16
N ASP A 40 5.44 2.90 2.64
CA ASP A 40 4.24 3.44 1.98
C ASP A 40 4.62 3.91 0.57
N PRO A 41 4.42 3.09 -0.45
CA PRO A 41 4.94 3.32 -1.80
C PRO A 41 4.21 4.43 -2.59
N GLY A 42 3.13 4.98 -2.07
CA GLY A 42 2.39 6.10 -2.66
C GLY A 42 1.67 6.87 -1.57
N CYS A 43 2.44 7.51 -0.69
CA CYS A 43 1.97 7.94 0.63
C CYS A 43 0.99 9.13 0.59
N GLY A 44 0.98 9.92 -0.48
CA GLY A 44 0.21 11.15 -0.50
C GLY A 44 0.55 12.02 0.71
N THR A 45 -0.45 12.36 1.51
CA THR A 45 -0.27 13.16 2.74
C THR A 45 0.11 12.32 3.97
N CYS A 46 0.55 11.06 3.80
CA CYS A 46 0.93 10.13 4.86
C CYS A 46 -0.18 9.71 5.84
N VAL A 47 -1.45 9.82 5.46
CA VAL A 47 -2.56 9.44 6.35
C VAL A 47 -2.49 7.95 6.73
N LEU A 48 -2.18 7.06 5.77
CA LEU A 48 -2.03 5.62 6.02
C LEU A 48 -0.83 5.33 6.93
N SER A 49 0.33 5.92 6.62
CA SER A 49 1.55 5.75 7.42
C SER A 49 1.36 6.23 8.86
N CYS A 50 0.75 7.41 9.06
CA CYS A 50 0.48 7.93 10.39
C CYS A 50 -0.48 7.03 11.18
N ALA A 51 -1.60 6.60 10.58
CA ALA A 51 -2.55 5.72 11.23
C ALA A 51 -1.93 4.36 11.62
N LEU A 52 -1.09 3.80 10.74
CA LEU A 52 -0.39 2.55 11.04
C LEU A 52 0.58 2.72 12.20
N ILE A 53 1.41 3.77 12.19
CA ILE A 53 2.39 4.00 13.24
C ILE A 53 1.69 4.27 14.58
N GLU A 54 0.64 5.10 14.62
CA GLU A 54 -0.18 5.31 15.82
C GLU A 54 -0.70 3.99 16.37
N ARG A 55 -1.21 3.10 15.50
CA ARG A 55 -1.71 1.78 15.91
C ARG A 55 -0.61 0.89 16.48
N LEU A 56 0.55 0.81 15.83
CA LEU A 56 1.66 -0.05 16.26
C LEU A 56 2.24 0.42 17.59
N VAL A 57 2.32 1.72 17.82
CA VAL A 57 2.77 2.32 19.09
C VAL A 57 1.80 2.01 20.23
N GLN A 58 0.51 1.99 19.98
CA GLN A 58 -0.51 1.60 20.98
C GLN A 58 -0.36 0.16 21.48
N LEU A 59 0.30 -0.72 20.73
CA LEU A 59 0.58 -2.10 21.16
C LEU A 59 1.68 -2.19 22.23
N CYS A 60 2.32 -1.07 22.58
CA CYS A 60 3.29 -0.92 23.67
C CYS A 60 4.59 -1.73 23.55
N THR A 61 4.85 -2.36 22.42
CA THR A 61 6.07 -3.17 22.19
C THR A 61 7.11 -2.43 21.36
N VAL A 62 6.69 -1.52 20.48
CA VAL A 62 7.55 -0.86 19.51
C VAL A 62 8.44 0.20 20.16
N ARG A 63 9.75 0.16 19.88
CA ARG A 63 10.77 1.10 20.35
C ARG A 63 11.45 1.86 19.24
N SER A 64 11.53 1.26 18.06
CA SER A 64 12.18 1.87 16.90
C SER A 64 11.38 1.63 15.63
N ILE A 65 11.23 2.68 14.84
CA ILE A 65 10.47 2.66 13.58
C ILE A 65 11.32 3.29 12.49
N ARG A 66 11.54 2.55 11.41
CA ARG A 66 12.08 3.08 10.16
C ARG A 66 10.95 3.15 9.11
N LEU A 67 10.61 4.35 8.66
CA LEU A 67 9.59 4.59 7.64
C LEU A 67 10.23 5.03 6.32
N VAL A 68 9.87 4.37 5.21
CA VAL A 68 10.19 4.84 3.85
C VAL A 68 8.89 5.15 3.13
N VAL A 69 8.80 6.35 2.58
CA VAL A 69 7.63 6.78 1.81
C VAL A 69 8.02 7.26 0.42
N TYR A 70 7.18 6.99 -0.58
CA TYR A 70 7.34 7.50 -1.94
C TYR A 70 6.20 8.45 -2.28
N GLU A 71 6.52 9.63 -2.80
CA GLU A 71 5.56 10.59 -3.36
C GLU A 71 6.24 11.42 -4.46
N THR A 72 5.62 11.47 -5.63
CA THR A 72 6.18 12.18 -6.80
C THR A 72 5.55 13.54 -7.05
N ASP A 73 4.41 13.83 -6.42
CA ASP A 73 3.72 15.10 -6.59
C ASP A 73 4.32 16.18 -5.68
N SER A 74 5.07 17.11 -6.25
CA SER A 74 5.70 18.22 -5.52
C SER A 74 4.70 19.08 -4.72
N GLY A 75 3.44 19.17 -5.16
CA GLY A 75 2.39 19.88 -4.45
C GLY A 75 1.92 19.15 -3.19
N VAL A 76 2.12 17.83 -3.10
CA VAL A 76 1.75 16.99 -1.96
C VAL A 76 2.92 16.82 -1.00
N ILE A 77 4.15 16.75 -1.48
CA ILE A 77 5.37 16.51 -0.68
C ILE A 77 5.51 17.50 0.49
N ALA A 78 5.10 18.76 0.33
CA ALA A 78 5.14 19.73 1.43
C ALA A 78 4.27 19.30 2.63
N TYR A 79 3.09 18.74 2.36
CA TYR A 79 2.19 18.20 3.40
C TYR A 79 2.74 16.91 4.01
N THR A 80 3.32 16.04 3.16
CA THR A 80 4.05 14.84 3.60
C THR A 80 5.14 15.18 4.61
N LYS A 81 5.98 16.15 4.29
CA LYS A 81 7.06 16.63 5.16
C LYS A 81 6.52 17.15 6.50
N GLN A 82 5.46 17.95 6.47
CA GLN A 82 4.83 18.46 7.69
C GLN A 82 4.26 17.34 8.58
N ALA A 83 3.56 16.37 7.97
CA ALA A 83 3.00 15.23 8.70
C ALA A 83 4.10 14.41 9.40
N LEU A 84 5.21 14.14 8.70
CA LEU A 84 6.30 13.34 9.25
C LEU A 84 7.12 14.09 10.31
N ILE A 85 7.29 15.40 10.20
CA ILE A 85 7.90 16.23 11.26
C ILE A 85 7.05 16.15 12.53
N TYR A 86 5.74 16.34 12.41
CA TYR A 86 4.82 16.25 13.56
C TYR A 86 4.83 14.85 14.19
N LEU A 87 4.82 13.81 13.35
CA LEU A 87 4.90 12.43 13.82
C LEU A 87 6.21 12.17 14.57
N ALA A 88 7.35 12.63 14.02
CA ALA A 88 8.66 12.50 14.67
C ALA A 88 8.72 13.15 16.05
N GLU A 89 8.19 14.37 16.18
CA GLU A 89 8.10 15.05 17.48
C GLU A 89 7.21 14.28 18.46
N THR A 90 6.08 13.78 18.01
CA THR A 90 5.15 13.00 18.84
C THR A 90 5.80 11.71 19.36
N LEU A 91 6.46 10.96 18.49
CA LEU A 91 7.13 9.70 18.85
C LEU A 91 8.32 9.92 19.76
N LYS A 92 9.11 10.98 19.53
CA LYS A 92 10.21 11.37 20.40
C LYS A 92 9.73 11.64 21.83
N ASN A 93 8.59 12.30 22.00
CA ASN A 93 8.00 12.57 23.32
C ASN A 93 7.53 11.27 24.01
N GLN A 94 7.28 10.21 23.26
CA GLN A 94 6.93 8.88 23.76
C GLN A 94 8.15 7.96 23.96
N GLY A 95 9.37 8.47 23.70
CA GLY A 95 10.60 7.70 23.83
C GLY A 95 10.84 6.67 22.72
N ILE A 96 10.17 6.83 21.56
CA ILE A 96 10.30 5.94 20.41
C ILE A 96 11.31 6.55 19.44
N ASN A 97 12.27 5.74 19.00
CA ASN A 97 13.21 6.12 17.96
C ASN A 97 12.50 6.06 16.60
N PHE A 98 12.53 7.16 15.84
CA PHE A 98 11.84 7.24 14.54
C PHE A 98 12.75 7.86 13.49
N ASP A 99 13.07 7.04 12.48
CA ASP A 99 13.77 7.47 11.28
C ASP A 99 12.86 7.37 10.06
N TYR A 100 12.89 8.39 9.18
CA TYR A 100 12.11 8.36 7.95
C TYR A 100 12.88 8.86 6.74
N VAL A 101 12.51 8.33 5.58
CA VAL A 101 13.02 8.74 4.26
C VAL A 101 11.85 9.06 3.35
N ILE A 102 11.88 10.23 2.72
CA ILE A 102 10.94 10.64 1.66
C ILE A 102 11.65 10.48 0.32
N CYS A 103 11.17 9.55 -0.51
CA CYS A 103 11.67 9.33 -1.87
C CYS A 103 10.75 10.06 -2.85
N GLU A 104 11.30 11.02 -3.58
CA GLU A 104 10.56 11.83 -4.56
C GLU A 104 10.60 11.20 -5.97
N ASP A 105 11.24 10.04 -6.10
CA ASP A 105 11.35 9.25 -7.34
C ASP A 105 10.17 8.31 -7.55
N ASP A 106 10.00 7.82 -8.79
CA ASP A 106 8.98 6.83 -9.12
C ASP A 106 9.27 5.49 -8.44
N PHE A 107 8.35 5.04 -7.60
CA PHE A 107 8.47 3.80 -6.82
C PHE A 107 8.74 2.57 -7.69
N ILE A 108 8.05 2.46 -8.84
CA ILE A 108 8.18 1.30 -9.74
C ILE A 108 9.58 1.27 -10.36
N LEU A 109 10.03 2.41 -10.89
CA LEU A 109 11.33 2.51 -11.56
C LEU A 109 12.50 2.32 -10.61
N GLN A 110 12.35 2.68 -9.34
CA GLN A 110 13.38 2.48 -8.32
C GLN A 110 13.45 1.03 -7.80
N ASN A 111 12.31 0.30 -7.80
CA ASN A 111 12.19 -0.96 -7.07
C ASN A 111 11.80 -2.17 -7.93
N TYR A 112 11.67 -2.06 -9.27
CA TYR A 112 11.25 -3.18 -10.14
C TYR A 112 12.11 -4.44 -10.00
N GLN A 113 13.35 -4.30 -9.57
CA GLN A 113 14.28 -5.41 -9.36
C GLN A 113 13.80 -6.38 -8.27
N ALA A 114 12.93 -5.91 -7.34
CA ALA A 114 12.30 -6.74 -6.33
C ALA A 114 11.37 -7.83 -6.91
N LEU A 115 11.02 -7.73 -8.20
CA LEU A 115 10.27 -8.76 -8.93
C LEU A 115 11.13 -9.97 -9.30
N SER A 116 12.45 -9.88 -9.25
CA SER A 116 13.36 -10.96 -9.63
C SER A 116 13.56 -11.93 -8.48
N SER A 117 13.39 -13.23 -8.74
CA SER A 117 13.59 -14.30 -7.76
C SER A 117 15.07 -14.60 -7.45
N SER A 118 15.99 -14.08 -8.27
CA SER A 118 17.44 -14.31 -8.13
C SER A 118 18.12 -13.00 -7.73
N PRO A 119 18.75 -12.93 -6.55
CA PRO A 119 19.64 -11.82 -6.24
C PRO A 119 20.82 -11.84 -7.22
N SER A 120 20.93 -10.78 -8.04
CA SER A 120 22.14 -10.57 -8.83
C SER A 120 23.29 -10.32 -7.86
N LEU A 121 24.44 -10.96 -8.07
CA LEU A 121 25.67 -10.77 -7.27
C LEU A 121 26.17 -9.32 -7.23
N LEU A 122 25.61 -8.44 -8.04
CA LEU A 122 25.96 -7.02 -8.16
C LEU A 122 24.88 -6.09 -7.56
N GLN A 123 23.78 -6.63 -7.02
CA GLN A 123 22.72 -5.82 -6.44
C GLN A 123 22.92 -5.69 -4.92
N LYS A 124 22.90 -4.43 -4.43
CA LYS A 124 22.60 -4.17 -3.02
C LYS A 124 21.30 -4.90 -2.68
N ASP A 125 21.29 -5.64 -1.58
CA ASP A 125 20.06 -6.19 -1.04
C ASP A 125 19.01 -5.08 -0.97
N ALA A 126 17.92 -5.25 -1.73
CA ALA A 126 16.83 -4.30 -1.66
C ALA A 126 16.34 -4.23 -0.21
N ASP A 127 16.12 -3.03 0.29
CA ASP A 127 15.51 -2.84 1.60
C ASP A 127 14.24 -3.67 1.70
N LYS A 128 14.11 -4.43 2.78
CA LYS A 128 12.94 -5.23 3.09
C LYS A 128 12.18 -4.60 4.25
N PHE A 129 10.86 -4.79 4.25
CA PHE A 129 9.97 -4.15 5.20
C PHE A 129 9.12 -5.16 5.95
N ASP A 130 8.84 -4.86 7.22
CA ASP A 130 7.93 -5.65 8.04
C ASP A 130 6.47 -5.34 7.71
N PHE A 131 6.17 -4.08 7.39
CA PHE A 131 4.84 -3.64 7.00
C PHE A 131 4.89 -2.82 5.72
N ILE A 132 3.92 -3.08 4.84
CA ILE A 132 3.66 -2.25 3.66
C ILE A 132 2.19 -1.89 3.65
N ILE A 133 1.88 -0.59 3.67
CA ILE A 133 0.51 -0.08 3.62
C ILE A 133 0.39 0.90 2.45
N SER A 134 -0.66 0.79 1.63
CA SER A 134 -0.80 1.70 0.50
C SER A 134 -2.21 1.83 -0.05
N ASN A 135 -2.48 3.01 -0.57
CA ASN A 135 -3.53 3.34 -1.52
C ASN A 135 -2.86 3.85 -2.81
N PRO A 136 -2.41 2.96 -3.71
CA PRO A 136 -1.69 3.35 -4.92
C PRO A 136 -2.62 4.07 -5.91
N PRO A 137 -2.07 4.78 -6.91
CA PRO A 137 -2.88 5.41 -7.95
C PRO A 137 -3.59 4.38 -8.85
N TYR A 138 -4.79 4.75 -9.42
CA TYR A 138 -5.64 3.86 -10.21
C TYR A 138 -5.80 4.33 -11.64
N PHE A 139 -4.79 4.17 -12.48
CA PHE A 139 -4.87 4.45 -13.91
C PHE A 139 -4.14 3.41 -14.74
N LYS A 140 -4.50 3.32 -16.02
CA LYS A 140 -3.84 2.43 -16.97
C LYS A 140 -2.59 3.06 -17.52
N LEU A 141 -1.52 2.27 -17.63
CA LEU A 141 -0.29 2.69 -18.26
C LEU A 141 -0.32 2.39 -19.77
N PRO A 142 0.19 3.31 -20.62
CA PRO A 142 0.44 3.02 -22.03
C PRO A 142 1.47 1.90 -22.18
N LYS A 143 1.42 1.16 -23.29
CA LYS A 143 2.35 0.03 -23.55
C LYS A 143 3.82 0.44 -23.64
N ASP A 144 4.08 1.67 -24.05
CA ASP A 144 5.41 2.24 -24.22
C ASP A 144 5.94 2.93 -22.95
N ASP A 145 5.17 2.96 -21.88
CA ASP A 145 5.59 3.50 -20.57
C ASP A 145 6.80 2.73 -20.04
N SER A 146 7.78 3.46 -19.49
CA SER A 146 9.02 2.89 -18.93
C SER A 146 8.73 1.89 -17.81
N ARG A 147 7.71 2.14 -16.98
CA ARG A 147 7.27 1.24 -15.90
C ARG A 147 6.76 -0.10 -16.43
N VAL A 148 6.06 -0.08 -17.56
CA VAL A 148 5.59 -1.31 -18.23
C VAL A 148 6.78 -2.11 -18.77
N LYS A 149 7.76 -1.41 -19.38
CA LYS A 149 8.95 -2.06 -19.94
C LYS A 149 9.79 -2.80 -18.91
N VAL A 150 9.96 -2.23 -17.71
CA VAL A 150 10.76 -2.87 -16.63
C VAL A 150 9.99 -3.95 -15.86
N THR A 151 8.67 -4.05 -16.04
CA THR A 151 7.80 -5.01 -15.34
C THR A 151 7.13 -6.04 -16.25
N GLN A 152 7.67 -6.26 -17.46
CA GLN A 152 7.08 -7.13 -18.49
C GLN A 152 6.76 -8.56 -18.01
N GLN A 153 7.53 -9.11 -17.05
CA GLN A 153 7.32 -10.45 -16.53
C GLN A 153 5.99 -10.65 -15.78
N ILE A 154 5.36 -9.56 -15.33
CA ILE A 154 4.09 -9.59 -14.59
C ILE A 154 2.95 -8.87 -15.32
N VAL A 155 3.19 -8.42 -16.55
CA VAL A 155 2.25 -7.62 -17.32
C VAL A 155 1.78 -8.35 -18.56
N ASP A 156 0.45 -8.36 -18.78
CA ASP A 156 -0.18 -8.78 -20.03
C ASP A 156 -0.98 -7.59 -20.59
N GLY A 157 -0.46 -6.94 -21.64
CA GLY A 157 -1.10 -5.80 -22.29
C GLY A 157 -0.85 -4.45 -21.60
N GLN A 158 -1.92 -3.73 -21.26
CA GLN A 158 -1.88 -2.42 -20.60
C GLN A 158 -2.25 -2.57 -19.12
N PRO A 159 -1.27 -2.58 -18.20
CA PRO A 159 -1.57 -2.77 -16.79
C PRO A 159 -2.22 -1.52 -16.18
N ASN A 160 -3.01 -1.75 -15.13
CA ASN A 160 -3.30 -0.68 -14.21
C ASN A 160 -2.12 -0.56 -13.23
N ILE A 161 -1.67 0.66 -12.98
CA ILE A 161 -0.47 0.96 -12.20
C ILE A 161 -0.49 0.32 -10.81
N TYR A 162 -1.65 0.24 -10.13
CA TYR A 162 -1.74 -0.33 -8.79
C TYR A 162 -1.26 -1.80 -8.72
N SER A 163 -1.43 -2.57 -9.81
CA SER A 163 -0.94 -3.96 -9.82
C SER A 163 0.59 -4.05 -9.78
N LEU A 164 1.27 -3.08 -10.36
CA LEU A 164 2.74 -2.99 -10.30
C LEU A 164 3.20 -2.63 -8.87
N PHE A 165 2.50 -1.69 -8.23
CA PHE A 165 2.74 -1.35 -6.82
C PHE A 165 2.60 -2.58 -5.93
N MET A 166 1.51 -3.33 -6.04
CA MET A 166 1.28 -4.55 -5.26
C MET A 166 2.36 -5.60 -5.48
N ALA A 167 2.72 -5.86 -6.74
CA ALA A 167 3.70 -6.89 -7.07
C ALA A 167 5.11 -6.56 -6.57
N ILE A 168 5.58 -5.32 -6.76
CA ILE A 168 6.88 -4.87 -6.28
C ILE A 168 6.92 -4.90 -4.75
N SER A 169 5.86 -4.43 -4.10
CA SER A 169 5.72 -4.49 -2.64
C SER A 169 5.79 -5.92 -2.11
N ALA A 170 5.15 -6.88 -2.78
CA ALA A 170 5.28 -8.30 -2.42
C ALA A 170 6.75 -8.77 -2.43
N GLY A 171 7.55 -8.28 -3.40
CA GLY A 171 8.98 -8.55 -3.47
C GLY A 171 9.80 -7.88 -2.38
N LEU A 172 9.32 -6.78 -1.79
CA LEU A 172 10.00 -5.99 -0.75
C LEU A 172 9.63 -6.40 0.69
N LEU A 173 8.75 -7.38 0.89
CA LEU A 173 8.42 -7.85 2.23
C LEU A 173 9.54 -8.69 2.86
N ASN A 174 9.76 -8.49 4.15
CA ASN A 174 10.52 -9.39 5.02
C ASN A 174 9.84 -10.77 5.12
N LYS A 175 10.55 -11.79 5.59
CA LYS A 175 9.92 -13.02 6.08
C LYS A 175 8.94 -12.66 7.19
N SER A 176 7.74 -13.21 7.13
CA SER A 176 6.63 -12.87 8.05
C SER A 176 6.18 -11.40 8.00
N GLY A 177 6.62 -10.63 7.00
CA GLY A 177 6.14 -9.27 6.78
C GLY A 177 4.70 -9.28 6.25
N GLU A 178 3.96 -8.23 6.56
CA GLU A 178 2.57 -8.05 6.18
C GLU A 178 2.40 -6.87 5.21
N LEU A 179 1.53 -7.02 4.25
CA LEU A 179 1.07 -5.91 3.40
C LEU A 179 -0.44 -5.73 3.48
N ILE A 180 -0.88 -4.48 3.33
CA ILE A 180 -2.30 -4.14 3.21
C ILE A 180 -2.50 -3.05 2.18
N PHE A 181 -3.40 -3.30 1.24
CA PHE A 181 -3.71 -2.40 0.14
C PHE A 181 -5.20 -2.12 0.04
N ILE A 182 -5.57 -0.89 -0.30
CA ILE A 182 -6.89 -0.60 -0.83
C ILE A 182 -6.76 -0.39 -2.34
N VAL A 183 -7.47 -1.19 -3.15
CA VAL A 183 -7.32 -1.24 -4.61
C VAL A 183 -8.64 -1.61 -5.29
N PRO A 184 -8.82 -1.32 -6.60
CA PRO A 184 -9.96 -1.82 -7.36
C PRO A 184 -9.98 -3.35 -7.40
N ARG A 185 -11.13 -3.97 -7.17
CA ARG A 185 -11.29 -5.44 -7.16
C ARG A 185 -11.09 -6.12 -8.52
N SER A 186 -10.94 -5.36 -9.60
CA SER A 186 -10.77 -5.87 -10.95
C SER A 186 -9.55 -6.78 -11.12
N PHE A 187 -8.54 -6.67 -10.28
CA PHE A 187 -7.37 -7.57 -10.31
C PHE A 187 -7.75 -9.03 -10.05
N ALA A 188 -8.82 -9.29 -9.28
CA ALA A 188 -9.20 -10.63 -8.87
C ALA A 188 -9.75 -11.48 -10.03
N SER A 189 -10.37 -10.88 -11.05
CA SER A 189 -11.07 -11.61 -12.13
C SER A 189 -10.62 -11.22 -13.54
N GLY A 190 -10.08 -10.02 -13.75
CA GLY A 190 -9.73 -9.53 -15.07
C GLY A 190 -8.66 -10.37 -15.77
N ARG A 191 -8.85 -10.69 -17.08
CA ARG A 191 -7.90 -11.48 -17.87
C ARG A 191 -6.51 -10.82 -17.94
N TYR A 192 -6.46 -9.51 -18.03
CA TYR A 192 -5.22 -8.72 -18.09
C TYR A 192 -4.36 -8.81 -16.82
N PHE A 193 -4.96 -9.28 -15.71
CA PHE A 193 -4.24 -9.44 -14.45
C PHE A 193 -3.73 -10.87 -14.21
N ARG A 194 -3.77 -11.77 -15.21
CA ARG A 194 -3.38 -13.19 -15.04
C ARG A 194 -1.93 -13.32 -14.55
N LEU A 195 -0.97 -12.74 -15.26
CA LEU A 195 0.45 -12.81 -14.89
C LEU A 195 0.72 -12.14 -13.53
N PHE A 196 0.09 -10.99 -13.27
CA PHE A 196 0.15 -10.34 -11.98
C PHE A 196 -0.35 -11.27 -10.86
N ARG A 197 -1.54 -11.92 -11.04
CA ARG A 197 -2.08 -12.84 -10.04
C ARG A 197 -1.18 -14.04 -9.79
N GLU A 198 -0.64 -14.64 -10.84
CA GLU A 198 0.30 -15.76 -10.75
C GLU A 198 1.51 -15.36 -9.89
N TYR A 199 2.09 -14.19 -10.14
CA TYR A 199 3.21 -13.68 -9.37
C TYR A 199 2.80 -13.34 -7.92
N PHE A 200 1.76 -12.52 -7.76
CA PHE A 200 1.36 -12.00 -6.46
C PHE A 200 0.91 -13.11 -5.49
N LEU A 201 0.04 -14.02 -5.96
CA LEU A 201 -0.41 -15.16 -5.17
C LEU A 201 0.67 -16.24 -5.00
N GLY A 202 1.71 -16.23 -5.81
CA GLY A 202 2.93 -17.02 -5.59
C GLY A 202 3.80 -16.47 -4.47
N ALA A 203 3.76 -15.16 -4.22
CA ALA A 203 4.60 -14.48 -3.23
C ALA A 203 3.88 -14.17 -1.92
N ILE A 204 2.55 -14.04 -1.95
CA ILE A 204 1.72 -13.56 -0.82
C ILE A 204 0.61 -14.57 -0.53
N ASP A 205 0.44 -14.91 0.72
CA ASP A 205 -0.75 -15.58 1.23
C ASP A 205 -1.73 -14.52 1.74
N ILE A 206 -2.87 -14.39 1.07
CA ILE A 206 -3.93 -13.46 1.47
C ILE A 206 -4.60 -14.00 2.74
N SER A 207 -4.71 -13.16 3.76
CA SER A 207 -5.31 -13.50 5.06
C SER A 207 -6.62 -12.75 5.32
N PHE A 208 -6.82 -11.59 4.70
CA PHE A 208 -8.00 -10.78 4.93
C PHE A 208 -8.43 -10.04 3.66
N ILE A 209 -9.74 -9.97 3.43
CA ILE A 209 -10.36 -9.18 2.36
C ILE A 209 -11.56 -8.44 2.96
N HIS A 210 -11.62 -7.11 2.77
CA HIS A 210 -12.80 -6.32 3.06
C HIS A 210 -13.44 -5.82 1.78
N LEU A 211 -14.76 -6.00 1.66
CA LEU A 211 -15.58 -5.62 0.51
C LEU A 211 -16.50 -4.45 0.89
N PHE A 212 -16.52 -3.43 0.04
CA PHE A 212 -17.50 -2.35 0.13
C PHE A 212 -18.67 -2.66 -0.82
N ASN A 213 -19.90 -2.70 -0.27
CA ASN A 213 -21.10 -3.03 -1.04
C ASN A 213 -21.57 -1.84 -1.88
N THR A 214 -21.31 -0.60 -1.45
CA THR A 214 -21.71 0.60 -2.19
C THR A 214 -20.53 1.20 -2.96
N ARG A 215 -20.70 1.40 -4.27
CA ARG A 215 -19.69 1.99 -5.15
C ARG A 215 -19.41 3.47 -4.88
N LYS A 216 -20.37 4.18 -4.29
CA LYS A 216 -20.35 5.65 -4.19
C LYS A 216 -19.74 6.19 -2.91
N ASP A 217 -19.73 5.42 -1.82
CA ASP A 217 -19.43 5.97 -0.49
C ASP A 217 -17.95 5.89 -0.10
N THR A 218 -17.18 4.98 -0.70
CA THR A 218 -15.78 4.76 -0.34
C THR A 218 -14.91 6.00 -0.63
N PHE A 219 -15.24 6.73 -1.71
CA PHE A 219 -14.57 7.97 -2.11
C PHE A 219 -15.59 9.02 -2.56
N ALA A 220 -16.65 9.23 -1.79
CA ALA A 220 -17.79 10.07 -2.14
C ALA A 220 -17.41 11.52 -2.52
N LYS A 221 -16.28 12.03 -2.03
CA LYS A 221 -15.76 13.36 -2.35
C LYS A 221 -15.09 13.46 -3.72
N ASP A 222 -14.66 12.31 -4.30
CA ASP A 222 -13.83 12.26 -5.51
C ASP A 222 -14.50 11.59 -6.72
N ASP A 223 -15.82 11.27 -6.64
CA ASP A 223 -16.59 10.67 -7.75
C ASP A 223 -15.98 9.37 -8.34
N VAL A 224 -15.28 8.57 -7.55
CA VAL A 224 -14.66 7.33 -8.02
C VAL A 224 -15.71 6.23 -8.13
N LEU A 225 -16.04 5.86 -9.35
CA LEU A 225 -17.00 4.81 -9.69
C LEU A 225 -16.39 3.38 -9.59
N GLN A 226 -15.17 3.25 -9.13
CA GLN A 226 -14.48 1.95 -9.05
C GLN A 226 -14.86 1.21 -7.76
N GLU A 227 -15.18 -0.07 -7.92
CA GLU A 227 -15.35 -0.99 -6.79
C GLU A 227 -13.98 -1.29 -6.18
N THR A 228 -13.73 -0.81 -4.97
CA THR A 228 -12.50 -1.06 -4.24
C THR A 228 -12.66 -2.20 -3.24
N VAL A 229 -11.54 -2.82 -2.89
CA VAL A 229 -11.40 -3.80 -1.81
C VAL A 229 -10.18 -3.47 -0.98
N ILE A 230 -10.21 -3.81 0.31
CA ILE A 230 -9.00 -3.84 1.12
C ILE A 230 -8.52 -5.29 1.14
N VAL A 231 -7.25 -5.49 0.82
CA VAL A 231 -6.61 -6.81 0.80
C VAL A 231 -5.39 -6.79 1.70
N LYS A 232 -5.37 -7.69 2.69
CA LYS A 232 -4.21 -7.95 3.54
C LYS A 232 -3.64 -9.33 3.23
N GLY A 233 -2.33 -9.44 3.26
CA GLY A 233 -1.61 -10.69 3.16
C GLY A 233 -0.25 -10.59 3.83
N PHE A 234 0.42 -11.72 3.93
CA PHE A 234 1.77 -11.83 4.46
C PHE A 234 2.67 -12.56 3.47
N ARG A 235 3.97 -12.37 3.61
CA ARG A 235 4.95 -13.08 2.79
C ARG A 235 4.71 -14.58 2.89
N ARG A 236 4.51 -15.23 1.73
CA ARG A 236 4.26 -16.68 1.68
C ARG A 236 5.40 -17.45 2.34
N ASP A 237 5.03 -18.33 3.25
CA ASP A 237 5.90 -19.33 3.84
C ASP A 237 5.38 -20.72 3.46
N GLU A 238 6.22 -21.56 2.88
CA GLU A 238 5.85 -22.93 2.47
C GLU A 238 5.48 -23.83 3.66
N MET A 239 5.89 -23.46 4.87
CA MET A 239 5.62 -24.22 6.11
C MET A 239 4.21 -23.98 6.66
N ILE A 240 3.47 -22.96 6.17
CA ILE A 240 2.12 -22.65 6.65
C ILE A 240 1.10 -23.39 5.80
N ASN A 241 0.42 -24.37 6.39
CA ASN A 241 -0.61 -25.17 5.72
C ASN A 241 -2.04 -24.65 5.89
N ASP A 242 -2.32 -23.83 6.90
CA ASP A 242 -3.66 -23.26 7.15
C ASP A 242 -3.77 -21.88 6.50
N ARG A 243 -4.48 -21.81 5.37
CA ARG A 243 -4.66 -20.61 4.53
C ARG A 243 -6.09 -20.11 4.57
N ARG A 244 -6.66 -19.95 5.75
CA ARG A 244 -7.98 -19.34 5.89
C ARG A 244 -7.91 -17.85 5.56
N ILE A 245 -8.89 -17.38 4.78
CA ILE A 245 -9.07 -15.97 4.44
C ILE A 245 -10.27 -15.47 5.24
N CYS A 246 -10.06 -14.46 6.06
CA CYS A 246 -11.15 -13.73 6.70
C CYS A 246 -11.75 -12.76 5.67
N ILE A 247 -13.06 -12.81 5.47
CA ILE A 247 -13.78 -11.89 4.59
C ILE A 247 -14.72 -11.06 5.43
N SER A 248 -14.60 -9.74 5.36
CA SER A 248 -15.52 -8.80 5.97
C SER A 248 -16.15 -7.89 4.92
N TYR A 249 -17.28 -7.26 5.26
CA TYR A 249 -17.94 -6.33 4.38
C TYR A 249 -18.67 -5.22 5.15
N SER A 250 -18.79 -4.07 4.49
CA SER A 250 -19.58 -2.92 4.96
C SER A 250 -20.35 -2.30 3.79
N GLU A 251 -21.38 -1.51 4.09
CA GLU A 251 -22.10 -0.75 3.07
C GLU A 251 -21.25 0.43 2.57
N GLY A 252 -20.43 1.04 3.45
CA GLY A 252 -19.57 2.16 3.12
C GLY A 252 -18.57 2.47 4.22
N ILE A 253 -18.13 3.73 4.30
CA ILE A 253 -17.15 4.17 5.31
C ILE A 253 -17.80 4.29 6.70
N THR A 254 -19.08 4.66 6.75
CA THR A 254 -19.80 4.98 8.00
C THR A 254 -20.03 3.78 8.91
N ASP A 255 -20.04 2.59 8.36
CA ASP A 255 -20.29 1.34 9.09
C ASP A 255 -19.06 0.40 9.13
N LEU A 256 -17.87 0.90 8.80
CA LEU A 256 -16.62 0.13 8.86
C LEU A 256 -16.39 -0.49 10.25
N ASN A 257 -16.67 0.24 11.33
CA ASN A 257 -16.51 -0.24 12.70
C ASN A 257 -17.52 -1.34 13.10
N ALA A 258 -18.59 -1.49 12.34
CA ALA A 258 -19.61 -2.53 12.50
C ALA A 258 -19.47 -3.64 11.45
N ALA A 259 -18.36 -3.68 10.71
CA ALA A 259 -18.13 -4.63 9.63
C ALA A 259 -18.30 -6.08 10.13
N ARG A 260 -19.12 -6.84 9.40
CA ARG A 260 -19.40 -8.26 9.71
C ARG A 260 -18.30 -9.14 9.11
N GLN A 261 -17.84 -10.06 9.90
CA GLN A 261 -16.89 -11.10 9.50
C GLN A 261 -17.60 -12.38 9.12
#